data_80519a729c0800c88fbb209cdf44c552
#
_entry.id   80519a729c0800c88fbb209cdf44c552
#
_cell.length_a   1.000
_cell.length_b   1.000
_cell.length_c   1.000
_cell.angle_alpha   90.00
_cell.angle_beta   90.00
_cell.angle_gamma   90.00
#
_symmetry.space_group_name_H-M   'P 1'
#
loop_
_entity.id
_entity.type
_entity.pdbx_description
1 polymer ?
#
loop_
_entity_poly.entity_id
_entity_poly.type
_entity_poly.pdbx_seq_one_letter_code
_entity_poly.pdbx_strand_id
1 'polypeptide(L)'
;MDTSTDTPAEPPPPTNGTTSHDSKDWDGKLRVNRKAVVTNAEILSDPEYSDEDAPPVEQIVADEGKLAFVYSAFLLTGLVPDLLEDYEPDSDDIDLVHCRISSIPALHLERFNKVEKLCLRQNQILHVEMPPNLGPTLHEIDLYDNLISHIKGLESLINLTSLDLSFNKIKHIKNVDHLKELRDIYFVQNKIQKIEGLDGLARLRNLELAANRIREIENLDTLAGLEELWLGKNKITELKNISHLSNLKILSIQSNRLPKISGLSALTNLEELYISHNALTEISGLENNTNLRVLDISNNQISHLTNLKTQKHIEELWASSNLLISFEEVEKELADKKELNTVYFEMNPLQLKSPALYRNKIRLALPQIQQIDASTWTKFPLVSTSLCGQVLMTRQLMYE
;
A
#
# COMPACT_ATOMS: atom_id res chain seq x y z
N MET A 1 -13.53 -57.37 -31.24
CA MET A 1 -12.97 -57.21 -29.88
C MET A 1 -12.67 -55.75 -29.73
N ASP A 2 -13.67 -55.07 -29.18
CA ASP A 2 -13.62 -53.61 -29.00
C ASP A 2 -12.86 -53.29 -27.73
N THR A 3 -11.95 -52.35 -27.83
CA THR A 3 -11.35 -51.69 -26.65
C THR A 3 -11.71 -50.20 -26.71
N SER A 4 -12.75 -49.86 -25.94
CA SER A 4 -13.11 -48.48 -25.62
C SER A 4 -12.14 -47.92 -24.60
N THR A 5 -11.47 -46.80 -24.95
CA THR A 5 -10.70 -45.98 -24.03
C THR A 5 -11.58 -44.86 -23.50
N ASP A 6 -11.89 -44.92 -22.21
CA ASP A 6 -12.54 -43.85 -21.48
C ASP A 6 -11.55 -42.70 -21.23
N THR A 7 -11.87 -41.52 -21.71
CA THR A 7 -11.22 -40.27 -21.37
C THR A 7 -12.03 -39.59 -20.26
N PRO A 8 -11.42 -39.11 -19.16
CA PRO A 8 -12.16 -38.40 -18.13
C PRO A 8 -12.55 -36.97 -18.59
N ALA A 9 -13.78 -36.58 -18.30
CA ALA A 9 -14.36 -35.29 -18.62
C ALA A 9 -13.67 -34.13 -17.87
N GLU A 10 -13.42 -33.03 -18.58
CA GLU A 10 -12.96 -31.76 -18.01
C GLU A 10 -14.02 -31.14 -17.09
N PRO A 11 -13.61 -30.51 -15.98
CA PRO A 11 -14.53 -29.76 -15.12
C PRO A 11 -14.96 -28.46 -15.79
N PRO A 12 -16.19 -27.96 -15.52
CA PRO A 12 -16.72 -26.73 -16.11
C PRO A 12 -15.96 -25.49 -15.62
N PRO A 13 -15.88 -24.41 -16.44
CA PRO A 13 -15.18 -23.19 -16.09
C PRO A 13 -15.88 -22.44 -14.94
N PRO A 14 -15.13 -21.72 -14.09
CA PRO A 14 -15.72 -20.96 -12.99
C PRO A 14 -16.54 -19.78 -13.49
N THR A 15 -17.75 -19.65 -12.97
CA THR A 15 -18.65 -18.52 -13.21
C THR A 15 -18.06 -17.25 -12.57
N ASN A 16 -17.86 -16.21 -13.39
CA ASN A 16 -17.48 -14.88 -12.97
C ASN A 16 -18.59 -14.26 -12.09
N GLY A 17 -18.37 -14.22 -10.81
CA GLY A 17 -19.11 -13.38 -9.89
C GLY A 17 -18.54 -11.96 -9.92
N THR A 18 -19.21 -11.05 -10.60
CA THR A 18 -18.94 -9.62 -10.52
C THR A 18 -19.34 -9.10 -9.15
N THR A 19 -18.39 -8.87 -8.26
CA THR A 19 -18.59 -8.02 -7.09
C THR A 19 -18.09 -6.62 -7.44
N SER A 20 -19.02 -5.68 -7.57
CA SER A 20 -18.73 -4.25 -7.64
C SER A 20 -18.09 -3.83 -6.30
N HIS A 21 -16.81 -3.47 -6.31
CA HIS A 21 -16.20 -2.76 -5.21
C HIS A 21 -16.56 -1.28 -5.32
N ASP A 22 -17.35 -0.81 -4.39
CA ASP A 22 -17.58 0.62 -4.16
C ASP A 22 -16.22 1.31 -3.87
N SER A 23 -15.87 2.25 -4.74
CA SER A 23 -14.57 2.97 -4.73
C SER A 23 -14.57 4.16 -3.77
N LYS A 24 -15.49 4.23 -2.80
CA LYS A 24 -15.71 5.45 -1.98
C LYS A 24 -14.75 5.65 -0.80
N ASP A 25 -13.84 4.69 -0.49
CA ASP A 25 -13.06 4.74 0.76
C ASP A 25 -11.55 4.53 0.57
N TRP A 26 -10.97 4.97 -0.57
CA TRP A 26 -9.53 4.91 -0.69
C TRP A 26 -8.89 6.28 -0.36
N ASP A 27 -8.23 6.36 0.79
CA ASP A 27 -7.60 7.57 1.33
C ASP A 27 -6.13 7.76 0.89
N GLY A 28 -5.71 7.12 -0.20
CA GLY A 28 -4.32 7.17 -0.69
C GLY A 28 -3.33 6.33 0.11
N LYS A 29 -3.74 5.72 1.21
CA LYS A 29 -2.87 4.89 2.05
C LYS A 29 -3.01 3.43 1.64
N LEU A 30 -1.89 2.74 1.39
CA LEU A 30 -1.85 1.29 1.26
C LEU A 30 -2.16 0.66 2.64
N ARG A 31 -3.42 0.72 3.04
CA ARG A 31 -3.86 -0.02 4.22
C ARG A 31 -3.83 -1.49 3.86
N VAL A 32 -2.93 -2.23 4.46
CA VAL A 32 -2.99 -3.69 4.45
C VAL A 32 -4.34 -4.07 5.05
N ASN A 33 -5.28 -4.46 4.19
CA ASN A 33 -6.58 -4.90 4.65
C ASN A 33 -6.33 -6.12 5.55
N ARG A 34 -6.80 -6.11 6.80
CA ARG A 34 -6.59 -7.18 7.79
C ARG A 34 -7.08 -8.57 7.35
N LYS A 35 -7.44 -8.73 6.08
CA LYS A 35 -7.80 -9.97 5.38
C LYS A 35 -6.96 -10.18 4.12
N ALA A 36 -5.63 -10.04 4.23
CA ALA A 36 -4.75 -10.39 3.13
C ALA A 36 -4.68 -11.92 3.01
N VAL A 37 -5.37 -12.47 2.05
CA VAL A 37 -5.08 -13.80 1.52
C VAL A 37 -3.91 -13.64 0.56
N VAL A 38 -2.74 -14.15 0.95
CA VAL A 38 -1.57 -14.22 0.06
C VAL A 38 -1.86 -15.25 -1.02
N THR A 39 -2.25 -14.81 -2.20
CA THR A 39 -2.26 -15.63 -3.41
C THR A 39 -1.21 -15.08 -4.36
N ASN A 40 -0.16 -15.83 -4.52
CA ASN A 40 0.87 -15.89 -5.57
C ASN A 40 2.29 -15.50 -5.18
N ALA A 41 3.09 -16.57 -4.96
CA ALA A 41 4.54 -16.51 -4.85
C ALA A 41 5.26 -16.34 -6.21
N GLU A 42 4.55 -16.17 -7.32
CA GLU A 42 5.12 -16.20 -8.68
C GLU A 42 5.50 -14.83 -9.27
N ILE A 43 5.38 -13.72 -8.53
CA ILE A 43 5.74 -12.38 -9.04
C ILE A 43 7.22 -12.02 -8.78
N LEU A 44 8.08 -13.00 -8.46
CA LEU A 44 9.51 -12.74 -8.20
C LEU A 44 10.41 -12.81 -9.45
N SER A 45 9.86 -12.97 -10.65
CA SER A 45 10.65 -12.99 -11.87
C SER A 45 10.03 -12.15 -12.98
N ASP A 46 10.17 -10.82 -12.87
CA ASP A 46 10.09 -10.00 -14.08
C ASP A 46 11.44 -10.11 -14.82
N PRO A 47 11.46 -10.59 -16.07
CA PRO A 47 12.66 -10.52 -16.91
C PRO A 47 13.00 -9.05 -17.14
N GLU A 48 14.29 -8.73 -17.07
CA GLU A 48 14.83 -7.42 -17.42
C GLU A 48 14.47 -7.10 -18.90
N TYR A 49 13.40 -6.35 -19.12
CA TYR A 49 13.19 -5.70 -20.40
C TYR A 49 14.08 -4.46 -20.44
N SER A 50 15.07 -4.48 -21.34
CA SER A 50 15.84 -3.30 -21.68
C SER A 50 14.91 -2.27 -22.34
N ASP A 51 15.03 -1.01 -21.97
CA ASP A 51 14.20 0.11 -22.46
C ASP A 51 14.41 0.40 -23.98
N GLU A 52 15.23 -0.38 -24.72
CA GLU A 52 15.53 -0.20 -26.14
C GLU A 52 14.64 -1.01 -27.10
N ASP A 53 13.87 -1.98 -26.61
CA ASP A 53 13.05 -2.88 -27.43
C ASP A 53 11.54 -2.70 -27.27
N ALA A 54 11.06 -1.52 -26.89
CA ALA A 54 9.63 -1.25 -26.97
C ALA A 54 9.23 -1.13 -28.44
N PRO A 55 8.39 -2.05 -28.97
CA PRO A 55 7.87 -1.89 -30.31
C PRO A 55 7.15 -0.56 -30.43
N PRO A 56 7.18 0.08 -31.62
CA PRO A 56 6.43 1.30 -31.84
C PRO A 56 4.96 1.03 -31.47
N VAL A 57 4.33 1.98 -30.82
CA VAL A 57 2.93 1.88 -30.39
C VAL A 57 2.08 1.62 -31.62
N GLU A 58 1.89 0.36 -31.97
CA GLU A 58 0.83 -0.04 -32.86
C GLU A 58 -0.47 0.23 -32.14
N GLN A 59 -1.29 1.03 -32.78
CA GLN A 59 -2.65 1.36 -32.36
C GLN A 59 -3.35 0.07 -31.96
N ILE A 60 -3.72 -0.04 -30.69
CA ILE A 60 -4.70 -1.04 -30.26
C ILE A 60 -5.99 -0.65 -30.96
N VAL A 61 -6.28 -1.36 -32.04
CA VAL A 61 -7.58 -1.30 -32.70
C VAL A 61 -8.58 -1.90 -31.71
N ALA A 62 -9.18 -1.04 -30.90
CA ALA A 62 -10.33 -1.40 -30.10
C ALA A 62 -11.47 -1.77 -31.04
N ASP A 63 -12.20 -2.81 -30.67
CA ASP A 63 -13.36 -3.36 -31.35
C ASP A 63 -14.28 -2.23 -31.84
N GLU A 64 -14.16 -1.89 -33.14
CA GLU A 64 -14.73 -0.69 -33.77
C GLU A 64 -16.27 -0.70 -33.88
N GLY A 65 -16.93 -1.80 -33.54
CA GLY A 65 -18.35 -1.98 -33.79
C GLY A 65 -19.32 -1.30 -32.83
N LYS A 66 -18.92 -0.99 -31.60
CA LYS A 66 -19.83 -0.39 -30.60
C LYS A 66 -19.45 1.03 -30.18
N LEU A 67 -18.17 1.38 -30.21
CA LEU A 67 -17.69 2.73 -29.88
C LEU A 67 -17.91 3.74 -30.99
N ALA A 68 -17.86 3.31 -32.27
CA ALA A 68 -18.08 4.17 -33.42
C ALA A 68 -19.51 4.75 -33.47
N PHE A 69 -20.51 4.06 -32.92
CA PHE A 69 -21.90 4.53 -32.97
C PHE A 69 -22.17 5.70 -32.00
N VAL A 70 -21.54 5.71 -30.83
CA VAL A 70 -21.66 6.82 -29.86
C VAL A 70 -20.82 8.00 -30.33
N TYR A 71 -19.60 7.80 -30.84
CA TYR A 71 -18.75 8.87 -31.36
C TYR A 71 -19.31 9.52 -32.64
N SER A 72 -19.98 8.76 -33.53
CA SER A 72 -20.56 9.34 -34.75
C SER A 72 -21.79 10.18 -34.46
N ALA A 73 -22.57 9.85 -33.44
CA ALA A 73 -23.69 10.67 -32.98
C ALA A 73 -23.21 12.02 -32.38
N PHE A 74 -22.10 12.01 -31.65
CA PHE A 74 -21.49 13.22 -31.08
C PHE A 74 -20.86 14.14 -32.13
N LEU A 75 -20.21 13.59 -33.14
CA LEU A 75 -19.61 14.36 -34.24
C LEU A 75 -20.67 15.04 -35.13
N LEU A 76 -21.89 14.53 -35.14
CA LEU A 76 -23.01 15.09 -35.95
C LEU A 76 -23.72 16.24 -35.24
N THR A 77 -23.66 16.35 -33.92
CA THR A 77 -24.43 17.40 -33.20
C THR A 77 -23.55 18.55 -32.70
N GLY A 78 -22.21 18.40 -32.70
CA GLY A 78 -21.27 19.45 -32.23
C GLY A 78 -21.42 19.83 -30.73
N LEU A 79 -22.28 19.12 -30.00
CA LEU A 79 -22.53 19.34 -28.57
C LEU A 79 -21.76 18.28 -27.78
N VAL A 80 -20.55 18.61 -27.32
CA VAL A 80 -19.94 17.89 -26.21
C VAL A 80 -20.71 18.24 -24.95
N PRO A 81 -21.31 17.29 -24.22
CA PRO A 81 -21.99 17.62 -22.97
C PRO A 81 -20.98 18.32 -22.04
N ASP A 82 -21.40 19.44 -21.49
CA ASP A 82 -20.61 20.07 -20.44
C ASP A 82 -20.67 19.20 -19.18
N LEU A 83 -19.57 18.52 -18.87
CA LEU A 83 -19.48 17.64 -17.68
C LEU A 83 -19.66 18.41 -16.37
N LEU A 84 -19.61 19.71 -16.40
CA LEU A 84 -19.70 20.60 -15.25
C LEU A 84 -20.98 21.47 -15.27
N GLU A 85 -22.00 21.10 -16.09
CA GLU A 85 -23.24 21.83 -16.17
C GLU A 85 -23.99 21.86 -14.82
N ASP A 86 -23.88 20.81 -14.04
CA ASP A 86 -24.54 20.66 -12.72
C ASP A 86 -23.76 21.34 -11.57
N TYR A 87 -22.57 21.87 -11.82
CA TYR A 87 -21.75 22.54 -10.79
C TYR A 87 -21.98 24.05 -10.79
N GLU A 88 -22.24 24.60 -9.61
CA GLU A 88 -22.37 26.04 -9.44
C GLU A 88 -20.97 26.74 -9.59
N PRO A 89 -20.89 27.98 -10.09
CA PRO A 89 -19.62 28.68 -10.26
C PRO A 89 -18.80 28.88 -8.96
N ASP A 90 -19.42 28.76 -7.82
CA ASP A 90 -18.80 28.86 -6.49
C ASP A 90 -18.64 27.51 -5.78
N SER A 91 -18.75 26.40 -6.51
CA SER A 91 -18.42 25.07 -5.98
C SER A 91 -16.98 25.01 -5.50
N ASP A 92 -16.78 24.39 -4.35
CA ASP A 92 -15.47 24.18 -3.71
C ASP A 92 -14.87 22.79 -3.99
N ASP A 93 -15.70 21.84 -4.39
CA ASP A 93 -15.32 20.46 -4.70
C ASP A 93 -15.87 20.03 -6.05
N ILE A 94 -14.99 19.57 -6.95
CA ILE A 94 -15.36 19.04 -8.27
C ILE A 94 -14.84 17.61 -8.39
N ASP A 95 -15.75 16.66 -8.56
CA ASP A 95 -15.45 15.23 -8.72
C ASP A 95 -15.87 14.74 -10.12
N LEU A 96 -14.87 14.41 -10.95
CA LEU A 96 -15.02 13.92 -12.31
C LEU A 96 -14.35 12.56 -12.50
N VAL A 97 -14.60 11.63 -11.58
CA VAL A 97 -14.05 10.26 -11.63
C VAL A 97 -14.62 9.50 -12.83
N HIS A 98 -13.72 8.85 -13.60
CA HIS A 98 -14.09 7.94 -14.71
C HIS A 98 -14.91 8.58 -15.84
N CYS A 99 -14.69 9.86 -16.11
CA CYS A 99 -15.42 10.63 -17.13
C CYS A 99 -14.78 10.59 -18.53
N ARG A 100 -13.69 9.79 -18.72
CA ARG A 100 -12.92 9.67 -19.98
C ARG A 100 -12.34 11.01 -20.45
N ILE A 101 -12.02 11.90 -19.55
CA ILE A 101 -11.43 13.21 -19.83
C ILE A 101 -10.02 13.02 -20.37
N SER A 102 -9.73 13.60 -21.53
CA SER A 102 -8.40 13.59 -22.13
C SER A 102 -7.72 14.97 -22.11
N SER A 103 -8.50 16.04 -21.90
CA SER A 103 -8.03 17.44 -21.90
C SER A 103 -8.65 18.22 -20.77
N ILE A 104 -7.85 18.75 -19.86
CA ILE A 104 -8.30 19.61 -18.76
C ILE A 104 -8.84 20.97 -19.28
N PRO A 105 -8.20 21.64 -20.25
CA PRO A 105 -8.74 22.89 -20.82
C PRO A 105 -10.16 22.76 -21.38
N ALA A 106 -10.53 21.58 -21.89
CA ALA A 106 -11.88 21.35 -22.40
C ALA A 106 -12.97 21.34 -21.31
N LEU A 107 -12.59 21.32 -20.04
CA LEU A 107 -13.52 21.41 -18.90
C LEU A 107 -13.92 22.86 -18.58
N HIS A 108 -13.22 23.86 -19.14
CA HIS A 108 -13.50 25.26 -18.87
C HIS A 108 -13.54 25.61 -17.37
N LEU A 109 -12.52 25.10 -16.62
CA LEU A 109 -12.39 25.31 -15.17
C LEU A 109 -12.16 26.77 -14.78
N GLU A 110 -11.82 27.64 -15.74
CA GLU A 110 -11.66 29.09 -15.52
C GLU A 110 -12.92 29.79 -15.04
N ARG A 111 -14.09 29.16 -15.19
CA ARG A 111 -15.39 29.69 -14.71
C ARG A 111 -15.60 29.51 -13.20
N PHE A 112 -14.79 28.66 -12.55
CA PHE A 112 -14.89 28.39 -11.11
C PHE A 112 -13.84 29.17 -10.34
N ASN A 113 -14.23 29.80 -9.23
CA ASN A 113 -13.36 30.69 -8.48
C ASN A 113 -13.11 30.27 -7.02
N LYS A 114 -13.74 29.19 -6.57
CA LYS A 114 -13.67 28.73 -5.19
C LYS A 114 -13.24 27.26 -5.04
N VAL A 115 -12.87 26.60 -6.12
CA VAL A 115 -12.49 25.18 -6.09
C VAL A 115 -11.29 24.99 -5.20
N GLU A 116 -11.49 24.22 -4.14
CA GLU A 116 -10.45 23.80 -3.21
C GLU A 116 -9.98 22.37 -3.50
N LYS A 117 -10.87 21.51 -4.02
CA LYS A 117 -10.62 20.12 -4.36
C LYS A 117 -11.02 19.81 -5.79
N LEU A 118 -10.14 19.14 -6.51
CA LEU A 118 -10.40 18.70 -7.89
C LEU A 118 -10.01 17.23 -8.05
N CYS A 119 -11.00 16.36 -8.22
CA CYS A 119 -10.80 14.95 -8.47
C CYS A 119 -10.98 14.62 -9.96
N LEU A 120 -9.91 14.18 -10.59
CA LEU A 120 -9.84 13.77 -12.00
C LEU A 120 -9.37 12.31 -12.15
N ARG A 121 -9.69 11.47 -11.17
CA ARG A 121 -9.28 10.05 -11.14
C ARG A 121 -9.83 9.26 -12.31
N GLN A 122 -9.05 8.22 -12.72
CA GLN A 122 -9.47 7.24 -13.73
C GLN A 122 -9.93 7.89 -15.03
N ASN A 123 -9.13 8.80 -15.55
CA ASN A 123 -9.36 9.46 -16.82
C ASN A 123 -8.26 9.14 -17.85
N GLN A 124 -8.21 9.86 -18.94
CA GLN A 124 -7.26 9.66 -20.05
C GLN A 124 -6.33 10.86 -20.23
N ILE A 125 -6.03 11.59 -19.15
CA ILE A 125 -5.26 12.83 -19.18
C ILE A 125 -3.79 12.51 -19.46
N LEU A 126 -3.26 13.09 -20.54
CA LEU A 126 -1.85 12.97 -20.94
C LEU A 126 -1.02 14.15 -20.42
N HIS A 127 -1.62 15.34 -20.39
CA HIS A 127 -0.99 16.59 -20.01
C HIS A 127 -1.85 17.31 -18.99
N VAL A 128 -1.22 17.80 -17.93
CA VAL A 128 -1.87 18.64 -16.93
C VAL A 128 -1.69 20.09 -17.36
N GLU A 129 -2.81 20.79 -17.54
CA GLU A 129 -2.87 22.20 -17.95
C GLU A 129 -3.92 22.89 -17.08
N MET A 130 -3.51 23.36 -15.89
CA MET A 130 -4.43 24.01 -14.96
C MET A 130 -4.60 25.49 -15.27
N PRO A 131 -5.83 26.03 -15.24
CA PRO A 131 -6.03 27.45 -15.41
C PRO A 131 -5.51 28.22 -14.18
N PRO A 132 -4.86 29.39 -14.37
CA PRO A 132 -4.21 30.12 -13.29
C PRO A 132 -5.14 30.62 -12.17
N ASN A 133 -6.44 30.80 -12.47
CA ASN A 133 -7.43 31.25 -11.49
C ASN A 133 -7.65 30.27 -10.34
N LEU A 134 -7.32 28.97 -10.52
CA LEU A 134 -7.40 27.98 -9.46
C LEU A 134 -6.22 28.06 -8.47
N GLY A 135 -5.12 28.71 -8.82
CA GLY A 135 -3.92 28.79 -7.99
C GLY A 135 -4.16 29.29 -6.57
N PRO A 136 -5.00 30.31 -6.33
CA PRO A 136 -5.26 30.81 -4.98
C PRO A 136 -6.10 29.87 -4.10
N THR A 137 -6.95 29.02 -4.69
CA THR A 137 -7.98 28.26 -3.94
C THR A 137 -7.73 26.77 -3.93
N LEU A 138 -7.10 26.20 -4.97
CA LEU A 138 -6.94 24.75 -5.07
C LEU A 138 -5.90 24.24 -4.07
N HIS A 139 -6.34 23.37 -3.16
CA HIS A 139 -5.54 22.76 -2.13
C HIS A 139 -5.30 21.27 -2.39
N GLU A 140 -6.23 20.58 -3.04
CA GLU A 140 -6.14 19.16 -3.31
C GLU A 140 -6.41 18.87 -4.79
N ILE A 141 -5.53 18.10 -5.41
CA ILE A 141 -5.74 17.58 -6.78
C ILE A 141 -5.44 16.09 -6.83
N ASP A 142 -6.39 15.33 -7.34
CA ASP A 142 -6.29 13.90 -7.51
C ASP A 142 -6.30 13.55 -9.01
N LEU A 143 -5.15 13.09 -9.50
CA LEU A 143 -4.89 12.67 -10.88
C LEU A 143 -4.57 11.16 -10.96
N TYR A 144 -5.02 10.39 -9.96
CA TYR A 144 -4.84 8.95 -9.89
C TYR A 144 -5.37 8.25 -11.15
N ASP A 145 -4.62 7.26 -11.63
CA ASP A 145 -4.96 6.42 -12.79
C ASP A 145 -5.30 7.23 -14.03
N ASN A 146 -4.26 7.89 -14.56
CA ASN A 146 -4.27 8.65 -15.80
C ASN A 146 -3.10 8.23 -16.70
N LEU A 147 -2.82 8.98 -17.75
CA LEU A 147 -1.78 8.69 -18.73
C LEU A 147 -0.60 9.66 -18.66
N ILE A 148 -0.44 10.37 -17.54
CA ILE A 148 0.54 11.44 -17.37
C ILE A 148 1.96 10.85 -17.34
N SER A 149 2.82 11.37 -18.22
CA SER A 149 4.23 10.96 -18.28
C SER A 149 5.21 12.05 -17.81
N HIS A 150 4.78 13.30 -17.79
CA HIS A 150 5.57 14.46 -17.37
C HIS A 150 4.74 15.36 -16.49
N ILE A 151 5.30 15.79 -15.38
CA ILE A 151 4.68 16.74 -14.46
C ILE A 151 4.92 18.15 -15.01
N LYS A 152 3.85 18.82 -15.43
CA LYS A 152 3.81 20.19 -15.95
C LYS A 152 2.43 20.78 -15.68
N GLY A 153 2.27 22.10 -15.81
CA GLY A 153 0.96 22.78 -15.70
C GLY A 153 0.46 22.91 -14.27
N LEU A 154 1.35 22.79 -13.27
CA LEU A 154 1.05 23.00 -11.86
C LEU A 154 1.63 24.31 -11.34
N GLU A 155 2.22 25.14 -12.23
CA GLU A 155 3.06 26.28 -11.85
C GLU A 155 2.29 27.36 -11.07
N SER A 156 0.99 27.48 -11.28
CA SER A 156 0.14 28.45 -10.55
C SER A 156 -0.37 27.92 -9.20
N LEU A 157 -0.30 26.62 -8.91
CA LEU A 157 -0.96 25.98 -7.77
C LEU A 157 -0.15 26.08 -6.47
N ILE A 158 0.29 27.27 -6.12
CA ILE A 158 1.23 27.51 -5.01
C ILE A 158 0.66 27.16 -3.62
N ASN A 159 -0.65 27.07 -3.48
CA ASN A 159 -1.34 26.72 -2.23
C ASN A 159 -1.68 25.22 -2.10
N LEU A 160 -1.22 24.40 -3.07
CA LEU A 160 -1.51 22.97 -3.08
C LEU A 160 -0.90 22.28 -1.85
N THR A 161 -1.73 21.53 -1.15
CA THR A 161 -1.35 20.76 0.06
C THR A 161 -1.32 19.26 -0.20
N SER A 162 -2.09 18.76 -1.16
CA SER A 162 -2.15 17.35 -1.53
C SER A 162 -2.15 17.16 -3.04
N LEU A 163 -1.27 16.26 -3.53
CA LEU A 163 -1.13 15.94 -4.95
C LEU A 163 -1.05 14.42 -5.14
N ASP A 164 -2.06 13.82 -5.79
CA ASP A 164 -2.00 12.42 -6.17
C ASP A 164 -1.75 12.26 -7.67
N LEU A 165 -0.58 11.70 -8.00
CA LEU A 165 -0.15 11.33 -9.35
C LEU A 165 0.08 9.81 -9.47
N SER A 166 -0.52 9.01 -8.58
CA SER A 166 -0.39 7.55 -8.59
C SER A 166 -1.01 6.93 -9.84
N PHE A 167 -0.52 5.73 -10.22
CA PHE A 167 -0.98 4.97 -11.39
C PHE A 167 -0.89 5.77 -12.70
N ASN A 168 0.29 6.37 -12.92
CA ASN A 168 0.60 7.12 -14.13
C ASN A 168 1.85 6.54 -14.84
N LYS A 169 2.45 7.30 -15.76
CA LYS A 169 3.60 6.87 -16.55
C LYS A 169 4.84 7.73 -16.28
N ILE A 170 4.93 8.37 -15.11
CA ILE A 170 5.96 9.33 -14.72
C ILE A 170 7.30 8.60 -14.52
N LYS A 171 8.36 9.10 -15.17
CA LYS A 171 9.74 8.60 -15.04
C LYS A 171 10.61 9.49 -14.14
N HIS A 172 10.33 10.79 -14.09
CA HIS A 172 11.11 11.80 -13.39
C HIS A 172 10.20 12.70 -12.57
N ILE A 173 10.54 12.90 -11.30
CA ILE A 173 9.87 13.87 -10.43
C ILE A 173 10.51 15.23 -10.73
N LYS A 174 9.73 16.12 -11.34
CA LYS A 174 10.16 17.47 -11.70
C LYS A 174 9.02 18.45 -11.54
N ASN A 175 9.34 19.75 -11.44
CA ASN A 175 8.35 20.83 -11.42
C ASN A 175 7.33 20.73 -10.28
N VAL A 176 7.73 20.19 -9.11
CA VAL A 176 6.94 20.20 -7.87
C VAL A 176 7.64 20.96 -6.74
N ASP A 177 8.90 21.29 -6.91
CA ASP A 177 9.76 21.97 -5.92
C ASP A 177 9.28 23.38 -5.54
N HIS A 178 8.44 24.01 -6.36
CA HIS A 178 7.80 25.31 -6.08
C HIS A 178 6.54 25.19 -5.20
N LEU A 179 5.96 24.00 -5.02
CA LEU A 179 4.74 23.73 -4.26
C LEU A 179 5.03 23.66 -2.75
N LYS A 180 5.40 24.78 -2.14
CA LYS A 180 5.95 24.82 -0.76
C LYS A 180 4.95 24.47 0.34
N GLU A 181 3.66 24.48 0.04
CA GLU A 181 2.59 24.13 0.98
C GLU A 181 2.28 22.63 0.99
N LEU A 182 2.86 21.82 0.06
CA LEU A 182 2.61 20.38 -0.01
C LEU A 182 2.94 19.68 1.31
N ARG A 183 1.98 18.88 1.72
CA ARG A 183 2.04 17.98 2.88
C ARG A 183 2.03 16.52 2.46
N ASP A 184 1.26 16.20 1.44
CA ASP A 184 1.06 14.84 0.96
C ASP A 184 1.30 14.77 -0.55
N ILE A 185 2.18 13.84 -0.99
CA ILE A 185 2.42 13.60 -2.40
C ILE A 185 2.49 12.10 -2.69
N TYR A 186 1.77 11.68 -3.73
CA TYR A 186 1.61 10.27 -4.06
C TYR A 186 2.05 10.01 -5.50
N PHE A 187 2.99 9.07 -5.66
CA PHE A 187 3.52 8.58 -6.93
C PHE A 187 3.45 7.06 -7.05
N VAL A 188 2.52 6.41 -6.37
CA VAL A 188 2.40 4.94 -6.41
C VAL A 188 2.21 4.44 -7.83
N GLN A 189 2.84 3.31 -8.18
CA GLN A 189 2.68 2.63 -9.48
C GLN A 189 3.00 3.57 -10.67
N ASN A 190 4.22 4.08 -10.70
CA ASN A 190 4.81 4.86 -11.79
C ASN A 190 6.07 4.15 -12.34
N LYS A 191 6.92 4.87 -13.08
CA LYS A 191 8.16 4.36 -13.66
C LYS A 191 9.40 5.08 -13.12
N ILE A 192 9.31 5.65 -11.91
CA ILE A 192 10.35 6.47 -11.28
C ILE A 192 11.54 5.58 -10.90
N GLN A 193 12.74 5.98 -11.32
CA GLN A 193 13.98 5.26 -11.02
C GLN A 193 14.84 5.98 -9.98
N LYS A 194 14.65 7.28 -9.82
CA LYS A 194 15.42 8.15 -8.94
C LYS A 194 14.50 9.06 -8.15
N ILE A 195 14.77 9.22 -6.86
CA ILE A 195 14.11 10.24 -6.04
C ILE A 195 14.81 11.57 -6.35
N GLU A 196 14.07 12.53 -6.90
CA GLU A 196 14.59 13.84 -7.31
C GLU A 196 13.47 14.88 -7.32
N GLY A 197 13.83 16.17 -7.39
CA GLY A 197 12.87 17.29 -7.58
C GLY A 197 11.95 17.56 -6.39
N LEU A 198 12.30 17.08 -5.19
CA LEU A 198 11.55 17.31 -3.95
C LEU A 198 12.21 18.37 -3.06
N ASP A 199 13.21 19.08 -3.59
CA ASP A 199 14.02 20.02 -2.82
C ASP A 199 13.18 21.18 -2.26
N GLY A 200 13.33 21.39 -0.96
CA GLY A 200 12.68 22.51 -0.27
C GLY A 200 11.19 22.35 -0.01
N LEU A 201 10.63 21.14 -0.15
CA LEU A 201 9.27 20.80 0.31
C LEU A 201 9.29 20.57 1.82
N ALA A 202 9.63 21.59 2.59
CA ALA A 202 9.88 21.49 4.03
C ALA A 202 8.62 21.13 4.86
N ARG A 203 7.42 21.30 4.29
CA ARG A 203 6.14 20.96 4.93
C ARG A 203 5.66 19.54 4.60
N LEU A 204 6.39 18.82 3.73
CA LEU A 204 6.00 17.47 3.34
C LEU A 204 6.03 16.52 4.54
N ARG A 205 4.94 15.83 4.76
CA ARG A 205 4.74 14.85 5.83
C ARG A 205 4.61 13.43 5.32
N ASN A 206 3.96 13.27 4.17
CA ASN A 206 3.75 11.97 3.57
C ASN A 206 4.31 11.94 2.14
N LEU A 207 5.18 10.94 1.88
CA LEU A 207 5.76 10.69 0.56
C LEU A 207 5.53 9.22 0.18
N GLU A 208 4.69 9.00 -0.85
CA GLU A 208 4.43 7.66 -1.36
C GLU A 208 5.06 7.42 -2.73
N LEU A 209 6.02 6.52 -2.78
CA LEU A 209 6.78 6.11 -3.96
C LEU A 209 6.71 4.59 -4.20
N ALA A 210 5.71 3.93 -3.63
CA ALA A 210 5.57 2.48 -3.77
C ALA A 210 5.33 2.05 -5.23
N ALA A 211 5.71 0.81 -5.56
CA ALA A 211 5.54 0.21 -6.89
C ALA A 211 6.19 1.03 -8.01
N ASN A 212 7.44 1.42 -7.80
CA ASN A 212 8.28 2.11 -8.76
C ASN A 212 9.55 1.28 -9.09
N ARG A 213 10.59 1.90 -9.62
CA ARG A 213 11.83 1.25 -10.04
C ARG A 213 13.06 1.80 -9.28
N ILE A 214 12.86 2.38 -8.10
CA ILE A 214 13.88 3.05 -7.31
C ILE A 214 14.91 2.04 -6.80
N ARG A 215 16.19 2.36 -6.93
CA ARG A 215 17.32 1.51 -6.48
C ARG A 215 18.00 2.03 -5.24
N GLU A 216 17.97 3.34 -5.02
CA GLU A 216 18.62 4.03 -3.90
C GLU A 216 17.68 5.04 -3.26
N ILE A 217 17.78 5.19 -1.95
CA ILE A 217 17.16 6.28 -1.21
C ILE A 217 18.15 7.45 -1.24
N GLU A 218 17.72 8.56 -1.84
CA GLU A 218 18.56 9.74 -2.03
C GLU A 218 17.70 11.02 -2.12
N ASN A 219 18.33 12.20 -1.98
CA ASN A 219 17.70 13.51 -2.16
C ASN A 219 16.49 13.77 -1.26
N LEU A 220 16.51 13.25 -0.02
CA LEU A 220 15.50 13.52 0.99
C LEU A 220 15.99 14.53 2.05
N ASP A 221 17.19 15.09 1.90
CA ASP A 221 17.90 15.87 2.92
C ASP A 221 17.12 17.10 3.40
N THR A 222 16.27 17.68 2.54
CA THR A 222 15.48 18.87 2.85
C THR A 222 14.11 18.55 3.47
N LEU A 223 13.76 17.26 3.60
CA LEU A 223 12.44 16.80 4.03
C LEU A 223 12.40 16.49 5.54
N ALA A 224 12.94 17.37 6.36
CA ALA A 224 13.03 17.16 7.80
C ALA A 224 11.67 17.01 8.52
N GLY A 225 10.59 17.47 7.90
CA GLY A 225 9.21 17.32 8.39
C GLY A 225 8.54 15.98 8.09
N LEU A 226 9.22 15.08 7.35
CA LEU A 226 8.61 13.84 6.88
C LEU A 226 8.25 12.90 8.03
N GLU A 227 6.98 12.49 8.06
CA GLU A 227 6.42 11.58 9.05
C GLU A 227 6.18 10.17 8.48
N GLU A 228 5.84 10.07 7.21
CA GLU A 228 5.52 8.81 6.53
C GLU A 228 6.32 8.69 5.22
N LEU A 229 7.03 7.57 5.05
CA LEU A 229 7.80 7.25 3.83
C LEU A 229 7.45 5.86 3.33
N TRP A 230 6.84 5.79 2.14
CA TRP A 230 6.35 4.55 1.55
C TRP A 230 7.14 4.21 0.28
N LEU A 231 8.01 3.21 0.37
CA LEU A 231 8.94 2.76 -0.68
C LEU A 231 8.74 1.28 -1.06
N GLY A 232 7.60 0.70 -0.71
CA GLY A 232 7.29 -0.70 -1.02
C GLY A 232 7.32 -1.02 -2.52
N LYS A 233 7.63 -2.27 -2.89
CA LYS A 233 7.70 -2.74 -4.30
C LYS A 233 8.63 -1.89 -5.17
N ASN A 234 9.88 -1.75 -4.74
CA ASN A 234 10.95 -1.10 -5.48
C ASN A 234 12.15 -2.06 -5.66
N LYS A 235 13.33 -1.55 -5.97
CA LYS A 235 14.55 -2.33 -6.17
C LYS A 235 15.68 -1.93 -5.21
N ILE A 236 15.32 -1.43 -4.01
CA ILE A 236 16.24 -0.88 -3.02
C ILE A 236 17.00 -2.03 -2.35
N THR A 237 18.33 -1.88 -2.25
CA THR A 237 19.24 -2.88 -1.69
C THR A 237 19.86 -2.46 -0.36
N GLU A 238 19.71 -1.22 0.05
CA GLU A 238 20.31 -0.68 1.27
C GLU A 238 19.43 0.45 1.84
N LEU A 239 19.26 0.43 3.17
CA LEU A 239 18.70 1.56 3.92
C LEU A 239 19.82 2.54 4.25
N LYS A 240 19.86 3.67 3.54
CA LYS A 240 20.83 4.75 3.72
C LYS A 240 20.20 6.10 3.47
N ASN A 241 20.90 7.19 3.83
CA ASN A 241 20.49 8.57 3.57
C ASN A 241 19.12 8.96 4.18
N ILE A 242 18.74 8.34 5.32
CA ILE A 242 17.48 8.63 6.02
C ILE A 242 17.69 9.08 7.46
N SER A 243 18.93 9.12 7.94
CA SER A 243 19.25 9.43 9.34
C SER A 243 18.82 10.82 9.80
N HIS A 244 18.61 11.77 8.88
CA HIS A 244 18.14 13.12 9.15
C HIS A 244 16.61 13.23 9.28
N LEU A 245 15.86 12.17 8.90
CA LEU A 245 14.39 12.13 8.96
C LEU A 245 13.91 11.84 10.40
N SER A 246 14.31 12.66 11.35
CA SER A 246 14.06 12.42 12.79
C SER A 246 12.57 12.40 13.18
N ASN A 247 11.70 12.97 12.36
CA ASN A 247 10.24 12.97 12.60
C ASN A 247 9.53 11.76 12.00
N LEU A 248 10.26 10.85 11.32
CA LEU A 248 9.67 9.69 10.66
C LEU A 248 9.04 8.74 11.67
N LYS A 249 7.75 8.47 11.49
CA LYS A 249 6.93 7.56 12.29
C LYS A 249 6.66 6.25 11.57
N ILE A 250 6.44 6.31 10.26
CA ILE A 250 6.11 5.15 9.42
C ILE A 250 7.15 5.00 8.31
N LEU A 251 7.79 3.84 8.26
CA LEU A 251 8.65 3.44 7.15
C LEU A 251 8.14 2.14 6.54
N SER A 252 7.70 2.21 5.30
CA SER A 252 7.25 1.06 4.51
C SER A 252 8.22 0.80 3.37
N ILE A 253 8.93 -0.34 3.44
CA ILE A 253 9.95 -0.73 2.45
C ILE A 253 9.84 -2.22 2.07
N GLN A 254 8.63 -2.76 2.20
CA GLN A 254 8.34 -4.15 1.82
C GLN A 254 8.54 -4.40 0.32
N SER A 255 8.78 -5.65 -0.05
CA SER A 255 9.02 -6.07 -1.44
C SER A 255 10.16 -5.30 -2.10
N ASN A 256 11.32 -5.30 -1.43
CA ASN A 256 12.59 -4.76 -1.91
C ASN A 256 13.68 -5.85 -1.89
N ARG A 257 14.94 -5.48 -1.83
CA ARG A 257 16.09 -6.42 -1.89
C ARG A 257 17.05 -6.23 -0.73
N LEU A 258 16.53 -5.88 0.46
CA LEU A 258 17.35 -5.57 1.63
C LEU A 258 17.91 -6.85 2.26
N PRO A 259 19.22 -7.00 2.39
CA PRO A 259 19.83 -8.15 3.07
C PRO A 259 19.87 -7.99 4.59
N LYS A 260 19.76 -6.79 5.10
CA LYS A 260 19.81 -6.46 6.54
C LYS A 260 19.09 -5.16 6.85
N ILE A 261 18.71 -5.00 8.12
CA ILE A 261 18.20 -3.72 8.65
C ILE A 261 19.41 -2.88 9.08
N SER A 262 19.52 -1.65 8.58
CA SER A 262 20.59 -0.71 8.92
C SER A 262 20.10 0.73 8.74
N GLY A 263 20.87 1.72 9.25
CA GLY A 263 20.59 3.14 9.02
C GLY A 263 19.37 3.71 9.76
N LEU A 264 18.72 2.94 10.65
CA LEU A 264 17.53 3.37 11.40
C LEU A 264 17.84 3.99 12.77
N SER A 265 19.09 3.96 13.21
CA SER A 265 19.49 4.32 14.59
C SER A 265 19.16 5.77 14.99
N ALA A 266 19.04 6.68 14.04
CA ALA A 266 18.65 8.07 14.28
C ALA A 266 17.12 8.30 14.25
N LEU A 267 16.33 7.33 13.77
CA LEU A 267 14.89 7.41 13.63
C LEU A 267 14.20 7.02 14.94
N THR A 268 14.43 7.78 16.00
CA THR A 268 13.95 7.45 17.35
C THR A 268 12.42 7.58 17.50
N ASN A 269 11.75 8.30 16.60
CA ASN A 269 10.30 8.45 16.59
C ASN A 269 9.60 7.38 15.73
N LEU A 270 10.33 6.40 15.19
CA LEU A 270 9.74 5.35 14.35
C LEU A 270 8.79 4.47 15.17
N GLU A 271 7.52 4.45 14.75
CA GLU A 271 6.44 3.70 15.37
C GLU A 271 6.08 2.44 14.55
N GLU A 272 6.16 2.51 13.24
CA GLU A 272 5.79 1.41 12.35
C GLU A 272 6.89 1.14 11.30
N LEU A 273 7.34 -0.12 11.23
CA LEU A 273 8.30 -0.58 10.23
C LEU A 273 7.74 -1.78 9.45
N TYR A 274 7.50 -1.57 8.18
CA TYR A 274 7.07 -2.60 7.23
C TYR A 274 8.22 -2.96 6.30
N ILE A 275 8.88 -4.10 6.54
CA ILE A 275 10.07 -4.55 5.81
C ILE A 275 9.92 -6.01 5.32
N SER A 276 8.69 -6.46 5.18
CA SER A 276 8.39 -7.80 4.65
C SER A 276 8.84 -7.97 3.18
N HIS A 277 8.90 -9.22 2.73
CA HIS A 277 9.31 -9.54 1.36
C HIS A 277 10.67 -8.93 0.98
N ASN A 278 11.69 -9.17 1.83
CA ASN A 278 13.08 -8.79 1.60
C ASN A 278 13.99 -10.03 1.76
N ALA A 279 15.29 -9.84 1.88
CA ALA A 279 16.26 -10.92 2.04
C ALA A 279 16.92 -10.92 3.44
N LEU A 280 16.17 -10.48 4.48
CA LEU A 280 16.68 -10.39 5.84
C LEU A 280 16.95 -11.78 6.42
N THR A 281 18.12 -11.97 7.04
CA THR A 281 18.49 -13.21 7.72
C THR A 281 18.46 -13.10 9.25
N GLU A 282 18.46 -11.88 9.78
CA GLU A 282 18.43 -11.59 11.21
C GLU A 282 17.67 -10.28 11.49
N ILE A 283 17.27 -10.10 12.75
CA ILE A 283 16.75 -8.83 13.27
C ILE A 283 17.93 -8.12 13.93
N SER A 284 18.32 -6.96 13.40
CA SER A 284 19.42 -6.14 13.93
C SER A 284 19.16 -4.67 13.60
N GLY A 285 19.89 -3.74 14.23
CA GLY A 285 19.84 -2.31 13.91
C GLY A 285 18.56 -1.58 14.35
N LEU A 286 17.80 -2.17 15.27
CA LEU A 286 16.57 -1.57 15.85
C LEU A 286 16.77 -1.09 17.28
N GLU A 287 17.99 -1.14 17.83
CA GLU A 287 18.26 -0.93 19.25
C GLU A 287 17.78 0.43 19.77
N ASN A 288 17.78 1.45 18.91
CA ASN A 288 17.38 2.82 19.24
C ASN A 288 15.90 3.14 18.89
N ASN A 289 15.21 2.26 18.18
CA ASN A 289 13.82 2.47 17.77
C ASN A 289 12.86 1.98 18.86
N THR A 290 12.96 2.58 20.04
CA THR A 290 12.24 2.13 21.24
C THR A 290 10.74 2.41 21.20
N ASN A 291 10.29 3.32 20.33
CA ASN A 291 8.88 3.67 20.14
C ASN A 291 8.13 2.75 19.16
N LEU A 292 8.83 1.71 18.64
CA LEU A 292 8.26 0.81 17.64
C LEU A 292 7.08 0.04 18.21
N ARG A 293 5.92 0.16 17.53
CA ARG A 293 4.63 -0.46 17.86
C ARG A 293 4.29 -1.59 16.88
N VAL A 294 4.56 -1.40 15.61
CA VAL A 294 4.31 -2.40 14.57
C VAL A 294 5.61 -2.76 13.87
N LEU A 295 5.93 -4.06 13.81
CA LEU A 295 7.06 -4.59 13.07
C LEU A 295 6.61 -5.72 12.15
N ASP A 296 6.63 -5.47 10.82
CA ASP A 296 6.40 -6.50 9.81
C ASP A 296 7.71 -6.93 9.15
N ILE A 297 8.16 -8.11 9.52
CA ILE A 297 9.33 -8.82 8.95
C ILE A 297 8.92 -10.10 8.21
N SER A 298 7.67 -10.24 7.84
CA SER A 298 7.16 -11.43 7.14
C SER A 298 7.88 -11.68 5.81
N ASN A 299 7.86 -12.92 5.33
CA ASN A 299 8.46 -13.28 4.04
C ASN A 299 9.93 -12.85 3.91
N ASN A 300 10.74 -13.27 4.88
CA ASN A 300 12.19 -13.09 4.91
C ASN A 300 12.88 -14.46 5.17
N GLN A 301 14.15 -14.46 5.54
CA GLN A 301 14.94 -15.67 5.80
C GLN A 301 15.43 -15.70 7.25
N ILE A 302 14.68 -15.13 8.19
CA ILE A 302 15.05 -14.99 9.59
C ILE A 302 14.88 -16.34 10.28
N SER A 303 15.95 -16.86 10.86
CA SER A 303 15.99 -18.16 11.55
C SER A 303 15.88 -18.07 13.07
N HIS A 304 16.19 -16.92 13.64
CA HIS A 304 16.19 -16.67 15.08
C HIS A 304 15.42 -15.39 15.43
N LEU A 305 14.53 -15.51 16.40
CA LEU A 305 13.86 -14.36 16.97
C LEU A 305 14.73 -13.79 18.11
N THR A 306 15.45 -12.74 17.80
CA THR A 306 16.43 -12.10 18.71
C THR A 306 16.42 -10.58 18.56
N ASN A 307 17.11 -9.88 19.47
CA ASN A 307 17.36 -8.43 19.40
C ASN A 307 16.12 -7.55 19.50
N LEU A 308 15.07 -8.03 20.15
CA LEU A 308 13.82 -7.26 20.39
C LEU A 308 13.71 -6.73 21.84
N LYS A 309 14.78 -6.79 22.63
CA LYS A 309 14.72 -6.43 24.06
C LYS A 309 14.35 -4.97 24.31
N THR A 310 14.76 -4.06 23.44
CA THR A 310 14.56 -2.61 23.60
C THR A 310 13.19 -2.13 23.12
N GLN A 311 12.51 -2.90 22.27
CA GLN A 311 11.18 -2.56 21.72
C GLN A 311 10.08 -2.91 22.70
N LYS A 312 9.92 -2.11 23.76
CA LYS A 312 8.95 -2.38 24.84
C LYS A 312 7.50 -2.09 24.47
N HIS A 313 7.29 -1.24 23.47
CA HIS A 313 5.98 -0.77 23.03
C HIS A 313 5.44 -1.53 21.81
N ILE A 314 6.08 -2.67 21.41
CA ILE A 314 5.53 -3.49 20.32
C ILE A 314 4.14 -3.99 20.69
N GLU A 315 3.17 -3.65 19.85
CA GLU A 315 1.79 -4.09 19.86
C GLU A 315 1.54 -5.24 18.88
N GLU A 316 2.17 -5.17 17.70
CA GLU A 316 2.02 -6.14 16.63
C GLU A 316 3.38 -6.58 16.08
N LEU A 317 3.59 -7.89 16.00
CA LEU A 317 4.75 -8.50 15.35
C LEU A 317 4.30 -9.46 14.25
N TRP A 318 4.62 -9.13 13.01
CA TRP A 318 4.31 -9.96 11.85
C TRP A 318 5.61 -10.59 11.33
N ALA A 319 5.75 -11.89 11.52
CA ALA A 319 6.95 -12.67 11.16
C ALA A 319 6.59 -13.96 10.41
N SER A 320 5.45 -13.98 9.72
CA SER A 320 5.04 -15.12 8.89
C SER A 320 6.04 -15.43 7.80
N SER A 321 6.07 -16.69 7.32
CA SER A 321 6.92 -17.10 6.20
C SER A 321 8.41 -16.74 6.40
N ASN A 322 8.96 -17.16 7.53
CA ASN A 322 10.37 -17.10 7.89
C ASN A 322 10.91 -18.50 8.22
N LEU A 323 12.06 -18.60 8.85
CA LEU A 323 12.72 -19.86 9.23
C LEU A 323 12.72 -20.09 10.75
N LEU A 324 11.83 -19.47 11.50
CA LEU A 324 11.75 -19.55 12.96
C LEU A 324 11.37 -20.97 13.42
N ILE A 325 12.14 -21.52 14.37
CA ILE A 325 11.97 -22.89 14.86
C ILE A 325 11.67 -23.02 16.36
N SER A 326 12.01 -21.97 17.16
CA SER A 326 12.06 -22.06 18.62
C SER A 326 10.93 -21.29 19.29
N PHE A 327 10.08 -21.98 20.05
CA PHE A 327 9.11 -21.35 20.96
C PHE A 327 9.77 -20.71 22.19
N GLU A 328 10.95 -21.21 22.58
CA GLU A 328 11.73 -20.65 23.68
C GLU A 328 12.27 -19.26 23.35
N GLU A 329 12.68 -19.04 22.09
CA GLU A 329 13.07 -17.70 21.61
C GLU A 329 11.86 -16.75 21.58
N VAL A 330 10.70 -17.24 21.15
CA VAL A 330 9.44 -16.46 21.19
C VAL A 330 9.13 -16.02 22.62
N GLU A 331 9.18 -16.93 23.59
CA GLU A 331 8.95 -16.60 24.99
C GLU A 331 9.98 -15.61 25.52
N LYS A 332 11.28 -15.87 25.29
CA LYS A 332 12.38 -15.08 25.78
C LYS A 332 12.39 -13.63 25.28
N GLU A 333 12.03 -13.43 24.02
CA GLU A 333 12.08 -12.10 23.39
C GLU A 333 10.76 -11.31 23.53
N LEU A 334 9.61 -12.00 23.73
CA LEU A 334 8.31 -11.37 23.65
C LEU A 334 7.45 -11.44 24.92
N ALA A 335 7.76 -12.32 25.89
CA ALA A 335 6.89 -12.49 27.06
C ALA A 335 6.85 -11.24 27.97
N ASP A 336 7.87 -10.42 27.96
CA ASP A 336 7.97 -9.17 28.75
C ASP A 336 7.27 -7.96 28.08
N LYS A 337 6.75 -8.12 26.87
CA LYS A 337 6.10 -7.06 26.08
C LYS A 337 4.61 -7.00 26.41
N LYS A 338 4.26 -6.10 27.32
CA LYS A 338 2.89 -6.01 27.87
C LYS A 338 1.86 -5.52 26.88
N GLU A 339 2.29 -4.72 25.90
CA GLU A 339 1.42 -4.11 24.88
C GLU A 339 1.22 -5.05 23.67
N LEU A 340 2.07 -6.09 23.54
CA LEU A 340 1.99 -7.05 22.43
C LEU A 340 0.66 -7.83 22.51
N ASN A 341 -0.19 -7.59 21.54
CA ASN A 341 -1.51 -8.20 21.44
C ASN A 341 -1.69 -9.08 20.20
N THR A 342 -0.90 -8.86 19.15
CA THR A 342 -1.02 -9.55 17.87
C THR A 342 0.32 -10.11 17.41
N VAL A 343 0.35 -11.41 17.04
CA VAL A 343 1.51 -12.04 16.40
C VAL A 343 1.09 -12.85 15.18
N TYR A 344 1.91 -12.80 14.14
CA TYR A 344 1.80 -13.66 12.96
C TYR A 344 3.08 -14.49 12.82
N PHE A 345 3.00 -15.81 13.00
CA PHE A 345 4.12 -16.73 12.85
C PHE A 345 3.80 -17.90 11.89
N GLU A 346 2.67 -17.84 11.20
CA GLU A 346 2.31 -18.88 10.24
C GLU A 346 3.38 -19.08 9.16
N MET A 347 3.39 -20.24 8.53
CA MET A 347 4.37 -20.63 7.51
C MET A 347 5.83 -20.65 7.99
N ASN A 348 6.07 -20.68 9.30
CA ASN A 348 7.39 -20.93 9.89
C ASN A 348 7.53 -22.42 10.27
N PRO A 349 8.78 -22.97 10.35
CA PRO A 349 9.00 -24.32 10.83
C PRO A 349 8.38 -24.60 12.21
N LEU A 350 8.31 -23.63 13.10
CA LEU A 350 7.66 -23.76 14.42
C LEU A 350 6.16 -24.10 14.32
N GLN A 351 5.48 -23.61 13.28
CA GLN A 351 4.08 -23.96 13.01
C GLN A 351 3.97 -25.25 12.19
N LEU A 352 4.75 -25.34 11.10
CA LEU A 352 4.63 -26.43 10.12
C LEU A 352 4.97 -27.81 10.71
N LYS A 353 5.92 -27.88 11.68
CA LYS A 353 6.30 -29.14 12.34
C LYS A 353 5.24 -29.66 13.32
N SER A 354 4.38 -28.81 13.85
CA SER A 354 3.37 -29.20 14.85
C SER A 354 2.12 -28.31 14.78
N PRO A 355 1.38 -28.30 13.68
CA PRO A 355 0.30 -27.34 13.46
C PRO A 355 -0.82 -27.45 14.51
N ALA A 356 -1.13 -28.65 15.00
CA ALA A 356 -2.16 -28.87 16.02
C ALA A 356 -1.80 -28.28 17.40
N LEU A 357 -0.50 -28.20 17.74
CA LEU A 357 -0.03 -27.70 19.03
C LEU A 357 0.47 -26.26 18.96
N TYR A 358 0.69 -25.73 17.78
CA TYR A 358 1.31 -24.44 17.53
C TYR A 358 0.65 -23.30 18.31
N ARG A 359 -0.66 -23.10 18.13
CA ARG A 359 -1.38 -22.00 18.79
C ARG A 359 -1.36 -22.11 20.31
N ASN A 360 -1.48 -23.33 20.84
CA ASN A 360 -1.42 -23.57 22.28
C ASN A 360 -0.02 -23.25 22.83
N LYS A 361 1.06 -23.59 22.10
CA LYS A 361 2.43 -23.26 22.49
C LYS A 361 2.68 -21.75 22.47
N ILE A 362 2.20 -21.03 21.44
CA ILE A 362 2.29 -19.56 21.40
C ILE A 362 1.55 -18.95 22.60
N ARG A 363 0.36 -19.42 22.91
CA ARG A 363 -0.42 -18.93 24.08
C ARG A 363 0.26 -19.19 25.42
N LEU A 364 0.96 -20.29 25.55
CA LEU A 364 1.73 -20.59 26.76
C LEU A 364 2.95 -19.68 26.88
N ALA A 365 3.64 -19.43 25.78
CA ALA A 365 4.79 -18.52 25.72
C ALA A 365 4.38 -17.05 25.90
N LEU A 366 3.21 -16.66 25.38
CA LEU A 366 2.71 -15.27 25.36
C LEU A 366 1.29 -15.19 25.92
N PRO A 367 1.12 -15.22 27.26
CA PRO A 367 -0.21 -15.19 27.88
C PRO A 367 -1.03 -13.91 27.62
N GLN A 368 -0.36 -12.81 27.26
CA GLN A 368 -0.97 -11.51 26.96
C GLN A 368 -1.63 -11.46 25.57
N ILE A 369 -1.30 -12.40 24.65
CA ILE A 369 -1.69 -12.33 23.26
C ILE A 369 -3.20 -12.44 23.04
N GLN A 370 -3.74 -11.64 22.14
CA GLN A 370 -5.16 -11.61 21.78
C GLN A 370 -5.41 -12.19 20.40
N GLN A 371 -4.45 -12.06 19.50
CA GLN A 371 -4.54 -12.57 18.13
C GLN A 371 -3.29 -13.36 17.75
N ILE A 372 -3.49 -14.55 17.21
CA ILE A 372 -2.44 -15.39 16.63
C ILE A 372 -2.85 -15.65 15.17
N ASP A 373 -2.04 -15.16 14.21
CA ASP A 373 -2.34 -15.18 12.79
C ASP A 373 -3.72 -14.55 12.49
N ALA A 374 -4.46 -15.05 11.50
CA ALA A 374 -5.76 -14.52 11.15
C ALA A 374 -6.89 -14.77 12.18
N SER A 375 -6.60 -15.42 13.32
CA SER A 375 -7.62 -15.80 14.30
C SER A 375 -7.54 -14.97 15.58
N THR A 376 -8.58 -14.22 15.87
CA THR A 376 -8.76 -13.53 17.15
C THR A 376 -9.24 -14.47 18.25
N TRP A 377 -8.78 -14.22 19.48
CA TRP A 377 -9.25 -14.90 20.67
C TRP A 377 -10.09 -13.97 21.52
N THR A 378 -11.35 -14.31 21.69
CA THR A 378 -12.13 -13.76 22.82
C THR A 378 -11.67 -14.48 24.08
N LYS A 379 -11.12 -13.77 25.05
CA LYS A 379 -10.96 -14.31 26.41
C LYS A 379 -12.36 -14.64 26.89
N PHE A 380 -12.72 -15.95 26.95
CA PHE A 380 -13.87 -16.32 27.75
C PHE A 380 -13.59 -15.83 29.17
N PRO A 381 -14.51 -15.10 29.80
CA PRO A 381 -14.37 -14.80 31.22
C PRO A 381 -14.17 -16.13 31.92
N LEU A 382 -13.10 -16.26 32.70
CA LEU A 382 -12.93 -17.34 33.65
C LEU A 382 -14.19 -17.34 34.51
N VAL A 383 -15.13 -18.24 34.22
CA VAL A 383 -16.22 -18.51 35.12
C VAL A 383 -15.56 -19.02 36.40
N SER A 384 -15.57 -18.19 37.43
CA SER A 384 -15.09 -18.57 38.74
C SER A 384 -15.79 -19.85 39.14
N THR A 385 -15.07 -20.96 39.17
CA THR A 385 -15.50 -22.20 39.76
C THR A 385 -15.55 -22.03 41.29
N SER A 386 -16.64 -21.46 41.78
CA SER A 386 -17.08 -21.73 43.12
C SER A 386 -18.56 -22.15 43.02
N LEU A 387 -18.79 -23.42 43.08
CA LEU A 387 -19.74 -24.12 43.90
C LEU A 387 -19.99 -25.54 43.36
N CYS A 388 -19.69 -26.40 44.23
CA CYS A 388 -20.04 -27.81 44.30
C CYS A 388 -21.49 -28.12 43.87
N GLY A 389 -21.65 -29.19 43.08
CA GLY A 389 -22.86 -30.04 43.17
C GLY A 389 -23.78 -29.99 41.97
N GLN A 390 -23.77 -31.10 41.40
CA GLN A 390 -24.84 -31.87 40.73
C GLN A 390 -24.76 -32.04 39.22
N VAL A 391 -24.45 -33.29 38.94
CA VAL A 391 -24.68 -34.06 37.72
C VAL A 391 -26.10 -33.86 37.23
N LEU A 392 -26.26 -33.55 35.93
CA LEU A 392 -27.33 -34.17 35.14
C LEU A 392 -26.96 -34.12 33.66
N MET A 393 -26.82 -35.36 33.13
CA MET A 393 -26.80 -35.62 31.71
C MET A 393 -28.11 -35.17 31.07
N THR A 394 -28.01 -34.59 29.88
CA THR A 394 -28.97 -34.91 28.82
C THR A 394 -28.25 -34.84 27.46
N ARG A 395 -28.19 -36.03 26.86
CA ARG A 395 -28.02 -36.26 25.42
C ARG A 395 -29.28 -35.79 24.69
N GLN A 396 -29.09 -35.39 23.49
CA GLN A 396 -30.01 -35.36 22.33
C GLN A 396 -29.99 -33.96 21.68
N LEU A 397 -29.89 -33.77 20.40
CA LEU A 397 -30.15 -34.59 19.20
C LEU A 397 -29.30 -34.05 18.04
N MET A 398 -28.95 -34.98 17.19
CA MET A 398 -28.58 -34.84 15.80
C MET A 398 -29.78 -34.42 14.93
N TYR A 399 -29.43 -33.90 13.71
CA TYR A 399 -30.30 -33.65 12.53
C TYR A 399 -31.20 -32.40 12.61
N GLU A 400 -30.90 -31.37 11.84
CA GLU A 400 -31.22 -31.17 10.41
C GLU A 400 -30.25 -30.16 9.77
#